data_60414bd46c4d1835298707951e0aa4fc
#
_entry.id   60414bd46c4d1835298707951e0aa4fc
#
_cell.length_a   1.000
_cell.length_b   1.000
_cell.length_c   1.000
_cell.angle_alpha   90.00
_cell.angle_beta   90.00
_cell.angle_gamma   90.00
#
_symmetry.space_group_name_H-M   'P 1'
#
loop_
_entity.id
_entity.type
_entity.pdbx_description
1 polymer ?
#
loop_
_entity_poly.entity_id
_entity_poly.type
_entity_poly.pdbx_seq_one_letter_code
_entity_poly.pdbx_strand_id
1 'polypeptide(L)' 'MSHNVEIFFQNLWNLFEHVTESKNHVIDSLLKELDESEQQYARNLKSHFEIIDQLIGM' A
#
# COMPACT_ATOMS: atom_id res chain seq x y z
N MET A 1 15.17 -37.93 16.31
CA MET A 1 14.42 -36.91 17.07
C MET A 1 14.73 -35.52 16.56
N SER A 2 16.02 -35.16 16.46
CA SER A 2 16.39 -33.83 15.95
C SER A 2 15.90 -33.56 14.54
N HIS A 3 15.83 -34.58 13.70
CA HIS A 3 15.33 -34.41 12.31
C HIS A 3 13.88 -33.93 12.25
N ASN A 4 13.00 -34.54 13.06
CA ASN A 4 11.59 -34.13 13.09
C ASN A 4 11.43 -32.73 13.67
N VAL A 5 12.23 -32.38 14.65
CA VAL A 5 12.24 -31.05 15.26
C VAL A 5 12.74 -30.00 14.24
N GLU A 6 13.78 -30.34 13.50
CA GLU A 6 14.31 -29.45 12.46
C GLU A 6 13.29 -29.18 11.35
N ILE A 7 12.57 -30.24 10.91
CA ILE A 7 11.51 -30.09 9.90
C ILE A 7 10.41 -29.18 10.44
N PHE A 8 10.00 -29.38 11.70
CA PHE A 8 8.97 -28.58 12.33
C PHE A 8 9.38 -27.09 12.35
N PHE A 9 10.58 -26.81 12.82
CA PHE A 9 11.06 -25.41 12.88
C PHE A 9 11.24 -24.81 11.50
N GLN A 10 11.68 -25.60 10.53
CA GLN A 10 11.82 -25.10 9.17
C GLN A 10 10.47 -24.74 8.57
N ASN A 11 9.46 -25.58 8.78
CA ASN A 11 8.11 -25.30 8.31
C ASN A 11 7.53 -24.06 8.98
N LEU A 12 7.76 -23.93 10.27
CA LEU A 12 7.30 -22.78 11.04
C LEU A 12 7.98 -21.48 10.55
N TRP A 13 9.26 -21.55 10.30
CA TRP A 13 10.03 -20.41 9.77
C TRP A 13 9.52 -20.00 8.39
N ASN A 14 9.28 -20.97 7.51
CA ASN A 14 8.78 -20.70 6.18
C ASN A 14 7.39 -20.06 6.22
N LEU A 15 6.54 -20.51 7.12
CA LEU A 15 5.22 -19.91 7.32
C LEU A 15 5.35 -18.47 7.82
N PHE A 16 6.23 -18.25 8.77
CA PHE A 16 6.49 -16.91 9.30
C PHE A 16 6.95 -15.96 8.22
N GLU A 17 7.91 -16.39 7.39
CA GLU A 17 8.39 -15.58 6.27
C GLU A 17 7.27 -15.25 5.30
N HIS A 18 6.46 -16.26 4.95
CA HIS A 18 5.35 -16.06 4.01
C HIS A 18 4.35 -15.03 4.54
N VAL A 19 3.98 -15.15 5.81
CA VAL A 19 3.05 -14.21 6.45
C VAL A 19 3.64 -12.80 6.49
N THR A 20 4.92 -12.68 6.82
CA THR A 20 5.61 -11.40 6.87
C THR A 20 5.67 -10.74 5.49
N GLU A 21 6.01 -11.50 4.46
CA GLU A 21 6.05 -11.00 3.08
C GLU A 21 4.68 -10.55 2.61
N SER A 22 3.64 -11.35 2.92
CA SER A 22 2.26 -10.99 2.56
C SER A 22 1.83 -9.71 3.26
N LYS A 23 2.16 -9.56 4.52
CA LYS A 23 1.86 -8.35 5.28
C LYS A 23 2.56 -7.13 4.68
N ASN A 24 3.84 -7.26 4.35
CA ASN A 24 4.60 -6.17 3.76
C ASN A 24 4.04 -5.79 2.39
N HIS A 25 3.64 -6.77 1.59
CA HIS A 25 3.03 -6.53 0.29
C HIS A 25 1.73 -5.72 0.42
N VAL A 26 0.88 -6.07 1.38
CA VAL A 26 -0.37 -5.34 1.63
C VAL A 26 -0.08 -3.90 2.07
N ILE A 27 0.89 -3.71 2.96
CA ILE A 27 1.27 -2.36 3.41
C ILE A 27 1.75 -1.52 2.23
N ASP A 28 2.62 -2.08 1.39
CA ASP A 28 3.12 -1.37 0.21
C ASP A 28 1.99 -1.00 -0.75
N SER A 29 1.05 -1.91 -0.97
CA SER A 29 -0.11 -1.65 -1.82
C SER A 29 -1.00 -0.55 -1.26
N LEU A 30 -1.23 -0.56 0.05
CA LEU A 30 -2.03 0.47 0.70
C LEU A 30 -1.36 1.84 0.63
N LEU A 31 -0.05 1.90 0.84
CA LEU A 31 0.69 3.15 0.73
C LEU A 31 0.64 3.71 -0.69
N LYS A 32 0.74 2.84 -1.69
CA LYS A 32 0.63 3.25 -3.08
C LYS A 32 -0.76 3.79 -3.39
N GLU A 33 -1.80 3.10 -2.93
CA GLU A 33 -3.18 3.56 -3.13
C GLU A 33 -3.43 4.90 -2.46
N LEU A 34 -2.88 5.09 -1.28
CA LEU A 34 -2.99 6.37 -0.57
C LEU A 34 -2.31 7.49 -1.36
N ASP A 35 -1.10 7.24 -1.84
CA ASP A 35 -0.37 8.23 -2.65
C ASP A 35 -1.15 8.59 -3.92
N GLU A 36 -1.68 7.59 -4.62
CA GLU A 36 -2.48 7.82 -5.83
C GLU A 36 -3.75 8.62 -5.51
N SER A 37 -4.39 8.31 -4.39
CA SER A 37 -5.59 9.02 -3.94
C SER A 37 -5.29 10.48 -3.61
N GLU A 38 -4.16 10.74 -2.95
CA GLU A 38 -3.74 12.12 -2.65
C GLU A 38 -3.45 12.91 -3.92
N GLN A 39 -2.79 12.28 -4.89
CA GLN A 39 -2.52 12.91 -6.17
C GLN A 39 -3.79 13.23 -6.93
N GLN A 40 -4.75 12.30 -6.92
CA GLN A 40 -6.04 12.52 -7.56
C GLN A 40 -6.81 13.65 -6.90
N TYR A 41 -6.81 13.69 -5.58
CA TYR A 41 -7.45 14.78 -4.82
C TYR A 41 -6.83 16.12 -5.18
N ALA A 42 -5.50 16.19 -5.25
CA ALA A 42 -4.80 17.42 -5.61
C ALA A 42 -5.16 17.88 -7.03
N ARG A 43 -5.23 16.94 -7.98
CA ARG A 43 -5.64 17.27 -9.35
C ARG A 43 -7.08 17.77 -9.42
N ASN A 44 -7.98 17.14 -8.67
CA ASN A 44 -9.37 17.56 -8.64
C ASN A 44 -9.52 18.94 -8.03
N LEU A 45 -8.79 19.21 -6.97
CA LEU A 45 -8.81 20.51 -6.31
C LEU A 45 -8.27 21.61 -7.24
N LYS A 46 -7.18 21.33 -7.94
CA LYS A 46 -6.61 22.25 -8.92
C LYS A 46 -7.63 22.55 -10.02
N SER A 47 -8.29 21.53 -10.54
CA SER A 47 -9.32 21.69 -11.56
C SER A 47 -10.46 22.55 -11.07
N HIS A 48 -10.90 22.36 -9.83
CA HIS A 48 -11.94 23.20 -9.23
C HIS A 48 -11.50 24.67 -9.12
N PHE A 49 -10.26 24.91 -8.70
CA PHE A 49 -9.73 26.27 -8.63
C PHE A 49 -9.67 26.93 -10.00
N GLU A 50 -9.27 26.18 -11.01
CA GLU A 50 -9.23 26.70 -12.39
C GLU A 50 -10.62 27.09 -12.88
N ILE A 51 -11.63 26.28 -12.60
CA ILE A 51 -13.01 26.58 -12.98
C ILE A 51 -13.50 27.81 -12.25
N ILE A 52 -13.27 27.90 -10.94
CA ILE A 52 -13.67 29.07 -10.15
C ILE A 52 -12.98 30.33 -10.66
N ASP A 53 -11.69 30.21 -10.95
CA ASP A 53 -10.92 31.35 -11.46
C ASP A 53 -11.46 31.84 -12.80
N GLN A 54 -11.84 30.92 -13.70
CA GLN A 54 -12.46 31.29 -14.96
C GLN A 54 -13.80 32.00 -14.76
N LEU A 55 -14.60 31.55 -13.78
CA LEU A 55 -15.89 32.18 -13.49
C LEU A 55 -15.72 33.57 -12.87
N ILE A 56 -14.71 33.76 -12.04
CA ILE A 56 -14.45 35.03 -11.36
C ILE A 56 -13.72 35.99 -12.30
N GLY A 57 -12.82 35.46 -13.10
CA GLY A 57 -11.98 36.22 -14.00
C GLY A 57 -12.71 36.85 -15.18
N MET A 58 -13.98 36.53 -15.30
CA MET A 58 -14.81 37.18 -16.32
C MET A 58 -15.22 38.58 -15.88
#